data_7bc6040926d3b106d8c40477c316cdc6
#
_entry.id   7bc6040926d3b106d8c40477c316cdc6
#
_cell.length_a   1.000
_cell.length_b   1.000
_cell.length_c   1.000
_cell.angle_alpha   90.00
_cell.angle_beta   90.00
_cell.angle_gamma   90.00
#
_symmetry.space_group_name_H-M   'P 1'
#
loop_
_entity.id
_entity.type
_entity.pdbx_description
1 polymer ?
#
loop_
_entity_poly.entity_id
_entity_poly.type
_entity_poly.pdbx_seq_one_letter_code
_entity_poly.pdbx_strand_id
1 'polypeptide(L)'
;LGHNIKSDATLTRYTSAGDSIEVTADSPFDLPFTYSAGASWQHKNNLLVAADVKHERWADCTIPEMKTDKNVLVYTAQKGGYLNRTKVSVGAQFIPNPINSKYANRIQYRMGASFSTPYLRINGQDGPKEYCISAGVGLPISNANNKNSRGSIVNVSLQWLRRTPSVTKMITEDYFVVNAGITFNELWFMKFKIK
;
A
#
# COMPACT_ATOMS: atom_id res chain seq x y z
N LEU A 1 -3.90 -7.39 16.24
CA LEU A 1 -5.21 -7.87 16.69
C LEU A 1 -6.11 -7.97 15.46
N GLY A 2 -6.15 -9.16 14.83
CA GLY A 2 -7.07 -9.43 13.74
C GLY A 2 -8.47 -9.59 14.33
N HIS A 3 -9.36 -8.66 14.00
CA HIS A 3 -10.78 -8.82 14.29
C HIS A 3 -11.40 -9.53 13.08
N ASN A 4 -12.10 -10.64 13.33
CA ASN A 4 -12.99 -11.23 12.35
C ASN A 4 -14.13 -10.22 12.12
N ILE A 5 -14.14 -9.60 10.96
CA ILE A 5 -15.24 -8.75 10.54
C ILE A 5 -16.29 -9.70 9.97
N LYS A 6 -17.38 -9.90 10.69
CA LYS A 6 -18.54 -10.58 10.15
C LYS A 6 -19.27 -9.60 9.24
N SER A 7 -19.40 -9.94 7.99
CA SER A 7 -20.20 -9.17 7.03
C SER A 7 -21.23 -10.11 6.41
N ASP A 8 -22.49 -9.70 6.45
CA ASP A 8 -23.51 -10.37 5.68
C ASP A 8 -23.43 -9.85 4.25
N ALA A 9 -23.30 -10.74 3.27
CA ALA A 9 -23.30 -10.39 1.86
C ALA A 9 -24.58 -10.93 1.22
N THR A 10 -25.38 -10.04 0.64
CA THR A 10 -26.55 -10.40 -0.15
C THR A 10 -26.23 -10.21 -1.63
N LEU A 11 -26.35 -11.26 -2.42
CA LEU A 11 -26.28 -11.19 -3.87
C LEU A 11 -27.68 -11.26 -4.46
N THR A 12 -28.05 -10.24 -5.21
CA THR A 12 -29.28 -10.25 -6.00
C THR A 12 -28.96 -10.49 -7.46
N ARG A 13 -29.41 -11.59 -8.01
CA ARG A 13 -29.32 -11.89 -9.43
C ARG A 13 -30.66 -11.64 -10.11
N TYR A 14 -30.65 -10.79 -11.14
CA TYR A 14 -31.80 -10.57 -11.97
C TYR A 14 -31.78 -11.57 -13.16
N THR A 15 -32.89 -12.28 -13.36
CA THR A 15 -33.06 -13.12 -14.55
C THR A 15 -33.61 -12.29 -15.71
N SER A 16 -33.44 -12.76 -16.95
CA SER A 16 -33.99 -12.09 -18.12
C SER A 16 -35.53 -12.03 -18.14
N ALA A 17 -36.19 -12.82 -17.29
CA ALA A 17 -37.65 -12.81 -17.11
C ALA A 17 -38.14 -11.79 -16.07
N GLY A 18 -37.21 -11.00 -15.45
CA GLY A 18 -37.56 -9.97 -14.45
C GLY A 18 -37.63 -10.50 -13.01
N ASP A 19 -37.42 -11.81 -12.79
CA ASP A 19 -37.38 -12.36 -11.44
C ASP A 19 -36.02 -12.10 -10.78
N SER A 20 -36.04 -11.75 -9.51
CA SER A 20 -34.82 -11.60 -8.70
C SER A 20 -34.66 -12.79 -7.76
N ILE A 21 -33.47 -13.38 -7.76
CA ILE A 21 -33.07 -14.39 -6.79
C ILE A 21 -32.11 -13.74 -5.81
N GLU A 22 -32.49 -13.66 -4.54
CA GLU A 22 -31.62 -13.19 -3.46
C GLU A 22 -31.00 -14.38 -2.74
N VAL A 23 -29.69 -14.37 -2.64
CA VAL A 23 -28.92 -15.34 -1.87
C VAL A 23 -28.13 -14.59 -0.81
N THR A 24 -28.45 -14.80 0.44
CA THR A 24 -27.71 -14.25 1.57
C THR A 24 -26.63 -15.22 2.01
N ALA A 25 -25.41 -14.75 2.08
CA ALA A 25 -24.30 -15.51 2.62
C ALA A 25 -24.05 -15.07 4.06
N ASP A 26 -24.30 -15.94 5.00
CA ASP A 26 -23.92 -15.77 6.41
C ASP A 26 -22.41 -16.05 6.63
N SER A 27 -21.64 -16.01 5.59
CA SER A 27 -20.21 -16.31 5.67
C SER A 27 -19.44 -15.05 5.98
N PRO A 28 -18.64 -15.03 7.06
CA PRO A 28 -17.80 -13.91 7.37
C PRO A 28 -16.76 -13.72 6.25
N PHE A 29 -16.65 -12.49 5.80
CA PHE A 29 -15.48 -12.08 5.02
C PHE A 29 -14.32 -11.89 5.99
N ASP A 30 -13.35 -12.79 5.95
CA ASP A 30 -12.18 -12.73 6.81
C ASP A 30 -11.14 -11.78 6.26
N LEU A 31 -10.63 -10.90 7.11
CA LEU A 31 -9.41 -10.15 6.82
C LEU A 31 -8.19 -10.95 7.29
N PRO A 32 -7.08 -10.92 6.53
CA PRO A 32 -5.90 -11.70 6.89
C PRO A 32 -5.27 -11.17 8.17
N PHE A 33 -4.85 -12.09 9.02
CA PHE A 33 -3.98 -11.72 10.12
C PHE A 33 -2.67 -11.19 9.55
N THR A 34 -2.33 -9.97 9.94
CA THR A 34 -1.17 -9.24 9.40
C THR A 34 -0.20 -8.92 10.52
N TYR A 35 1.06 -9.24 10.31
CA TYR A 35 2.15 -8.81 11.17
C TYR A 35 3.26 -8.19 10.34
N SER A 36 3.89 -7.17 10.90
CA SER A 36 4.97 -6.44 10.26
C SER A 36 6.04 -6.10 11.28
N ALA A 37 7.28 -6.08 10.81
CA ALA A 37 8.43 -5.62 11.57
C ALA A 37 9.28 -4.74 10.65
N GLY A 38 9.84 -3.69 11.20
CA GLY A 38 10.71 -2.78 10.47
C GLY A 38 11.76 -2.19 11.37
N ALA A 39 12.83 -1.75 10.76
CA ALA A 39 13.91 -1.04 11.40
C ALA A 39 14.31 0.19 10.57
N SER A 40 14.71 1.24 11.26
CA SER A 40 15.27 2.42 10.62
C SER A 40 16.55 2.83 11.30
N TRP A 41 17.48 3.31 10.50
CA TRP A 41 18.75 3.83 10.96
C TRP A 41 18.96 5.23 10.41
N GLN A 42 19.29 6.15 11.28
CA GLN A 42 19.56 7.53 10.93
C GLN A 42 21.01 7.90 11.27
N HIS A 43 21.74 8.36 10.26
CA HIS A 43 23.10 8.89 10.44
C HIS A 43 23.05 10.42 10.39
N LYS A 44 23.40 11.04 11.53
CA LYS A 44 23.28 12.50 11.68
C LYS A 44 21.86 12.97 11.29
N ASN A 45 21.75 14.13 10.63
CA ASN A 45 20.48 14.68 10.15
C ASN A 45 20.35 14.60 8.62
N ASN A 46 21.21 13.84 7.97
CA ASN A 46 21.31 13.85 6.52
C ASN A 46 20.99 12.53 5.84
N LEU A 47 21.12 11.40 6.50
CA LEU A 47 20.82 10.09 5.91
C LEU A 47 19.88 9.29 6.82
N LEU A 48 18.77 8.85 6.27
CA LEU A 48 17.83 7.92 6.87
C LEU A 48 17.70 6.70 5.95
N VAL A 49 17.89 5.51 6.50
CA VAL A 49 17.62 4.24 5.81
C VAL A 49 16.58 3.47 6.62
N ALA A 50 15.60 2.90 5.96
CA ALA A 50 14.57 2.08 6.59
C ALA A 50 14.32 0.81 5.79
N ALA A 51 14.03 -0.26 6.49
CA ALA A 51 13.59 -1.52 5.89
C ALA A 51 12.44 -2.09 6.70
N ASP A 52 11.47 -2.69 6.01
CA ASP A 52 10.33 -3.33 6.64
C ASP A 52 9.94 -4.63 5.92
N VAL A 53 9.35 -5.54 6.69
CA VAL A 53 8.77 -6.80 6.22
C VAL A 53 7.35 -6.86 6.74
N LYS A 54 6.40 -7.12 5.85
CA LYS A 54 4.99 -7.33 6.16
C LYS A 54 4.58 -8.72 5.69
N HIS A 55 3.92 -9.47 6.55
CA HIS A 55 3.37 -10.78 6.22
C HIS A 55 1.87 -10.82 6.51
N GLU A 56 1.11 -11.27 5.53
CA GLU A 56 -0.36 -11.34 5.55
C GLU A 56 -0.78 -12.79 5.31
N ARG A 57 -1.54 -13.36 6.25
CA ARG A 57 -2.00 -14.75 6.22
C ARG A 57 -3.33 -14.88 5.45
N TRP A 58 -3.30 -14.61 4.16
CA TRP A 58 -4.47 -14.74 3.30
C TRP A 58 -4.93 -16.19 3.10
N ALA A 59 -4.03 -17.18 3.21
CA ALA A 59 -4.37 -18.59 3.05
C ALA A 59 -5.37 -19.10 4.10
N ASP A 60 -5.44 -18.42 5.24
CA ASP A 60 -6.36 -18.78 6.34
C ASP A 60 -7.74 -18.13 6.18
N CYS A 61 -7.86 -17.15 5.26
CA CYS A 61 -9.10 -16.40 5.06
C CYS A 61 -10.15 -17.23 4.34
N THR A 62 -11.38 -17.07 4.79
CA THR A 62 -12.57 -17.66 4.19
C THR A 62 -13.18 -16.63 3.24
N ILE A 63 -13.55 -17.06 2.05
CA ILE A 63 -14.17 -16.22 1.03
C ILE A 63 -15.44 -16.89 0.54
N PRO A 64 -16.52 -16.13 0.38
CA PRO A 64 -17.74 -16.65 -0.20
C PRO A 64 -17.51 -16.93 -1.69
N GLU A 65 -17.62 -18.18 -2.08
CA GLU A 65 -17.62 -18.60 -3.47
C GLU A 65 -19.04 -18.99 -3.89
N MET A 66 -19.47 -18.50 -5.04
CA MET A 66 -20.78 -18.81 -5.58
C MET A 66 -20.72 -20.12 -6.38
N LYS A 67 -21.47 -21.12 -5.95
CA LYS A 67 -21.62 -22.42 -6.65
C LYS A 67 -23.08 -22.64 -7.03
N THR A 68 -23.29 -23.32 -8.14
CA THR A 68 -24.62 -23.78 -8.52
C THR A 68 -24.76 -25.21 -8.03
N ASP A 69 -25.62 -25.43 -7.04
CA ASP A 69 -26.03 -26.77 -6.60
C ASP A 69 -27.50 -27.01 -6.99
N LYS A 70 -27.75 -28.09 -7.71
CA LYS A 70 -29.11 -28.49 -8.19
C LYS A 70 -29.91 -27.33 -8.81
N ASN A 71 -29.29 -26.54 -9.68
CA ASN A 71 -29.85 -25.33 -10.31
C ASN A 71 -30.17 -24.16 -9.35
N VAL A 72 -29.76 -24.24 -8.11
CA VAL A 72 -29.86 -23.14 -7.14
C VAL A 72 -28.46 -22.55 -6.91
N LEU A 73 -28.39 -21.23 -6.92
CA LEU A 73 -27.15 -20.52 -6.56
C LEU A 73 -26.98 -20.54 -5.05
N VAL A 74 -25.88 -21.11 -4.58
CA VAL A 74 -25.56 -21.21 -3.16
C VAL A 74 -24.19 -20.57 -2.91
N TYR A 75 -24.10 -19.77 -1.85
CA TYR A 75 -22.80 -19.32 -1.36
C TYR A 75 -22.17 -20.39 -0.46
N THR A 76 -20.96 -20.75 -0.79
CA THR A 76 -20.15 -21.65 0.02
C THR A 76 -18.91 -20.92 0.50
N ALA A 77 -18.64 -20.99 1.80
CA ALA A 77 -17.38 -20.50 2.34
C ALA A 77 -16.23 -21.43 1.93
N GLN A 78 -15.31 -20.94 1.10
CA GLN A 78 -14.17 -21.73 0.65
C GLN A 78 -12.86 -21.19 1.22
N LYS A 79 -12.03 -22.10 1.75
CA LYS A 79 -10.64 -21.83 2.14
C LYS A 79 -9.70 -22.28 1.01
N GLY A 80 -8.52 -21.65 0.93
CA GLY A 80 -7.44 -22.10 0.05
C GLY A 80 -7.39 -21.46 -1.34
N GLY A 81 -8.26 -20.48 -1.64
CA GLY A 81 -8.17 -19.70 -2.88
C GLY A 81 -7.04 -18.64 -2.86
N TYR A 82 -6.42 -18.43 -1.72
CA TYR A 82 -5.37 -17.43 -1.52
C TYR A 82 -4.08 -18.03 -0.99
N LEU A 83 -3.00 -17.27 -1.19
CA LEU A 83 -1.64 -17.56 -0.72
C LEU A 83 -1.24 -16.52 0.33
N ASN A 84 -0.39 -16.90 1.27
CA ASN A 84 0.18 -15.94 2.19
C ASN A 84 1.07 -14.95 1.43
N ARG A 85 0.85 -13.66 1.67
CA ARG A 85 1.61 -12.58 1.04
C ARG A 85 2.72 -12.11 1.96
N THR A 86 3.93 -12.04 1.42
CA THR A 86 5.07 -11.39 2.08
C THR A 86 5.52 -10.21 1.23
N LYS A 87 5.60 -9.03 1.85
CA LYS A 87 6.14 -7.83 1.24
C LYS A 87 7.37 -7.39 2.00
N VAL A 88 8.46 -7.16 1.27
CA VAL A 88 9.70 -6.59 1.79
C VAL A 88 9.90 -5.23 1.13
N SER A 89 10.23 -4.21 1.91
CA SER A 89 10.49 -2.87 1.41
C SER A 89 11.77 -2.32 2.02
N VAL A 90 12.50 -1.55 1.23
CA VAL A 90 13.68 -0.80 1.67
C VAL A 90 13.62 0.59 1.08
N GLY A 91 14.01 1.59 1.86
CA GLY A 91 14.03 2.97 1.42
C GLY A 91 15.17 3.76 2.07
N ALA A 92 15.60 4.79 1.36
CA ALA A 92 16.59 5.72 1.86
C ALA A 92 16.18 7.17 1.54
N GLN A 93 16.49 8.07 2.46
CA GLN A 93 16.37 9.51 2.29
C GLN A 93 17.71 10.16 2.59
N PHE A 94 18.16 11.04 1.69
CA PHE A 94 19.38 11.79 1.85
C PHE A 94 19.10 13.29 1.70
N ILE A 95 19.62 14.08 2.64
CA ILE A 95 19.58 15.55 2.63
C ILE A 95 21.01 16.03 2.81
N PRO A 96 21.67 16.60 1.79
CA PRO A 96 23.08 16.97 1.87
C PRO A 96 23.41 17.86 3.07
N ASN A 97 22.65 18.94 3.26
CA ASN A 97 22.77 19.82 4.43
C ASN A 97 21.48 20.62 4.63
N PRO A 98 20.64 20.27 5.64
CA PRO A 98 19.34 20.90 5.84
C PRO A 98 19.39 22.39 6.25
N ILE A 99 20.54 22.86 6.72
CA ILE A 99 20.72 24.25 7.25
C ILE A 99 21.47 25.14 6.24
N ASN A 100 21.90 24.59 5.10
CA ASN A 100 22.71 25.32 4.12
C ASN A 100 21.89 26.43 3.44
N SER A 101 22.56 27.55 3.12
CA SER A 101 21.95 28.64 2.34
C SER A 101 21.69 28.26 0.88
N LYS A 102 22.47 27.33 0.31
CA LYS A 102 22.26 26.83 -1.04
C LYS A 102 21.05 25.90 -1.08
N TYR A 103 20.06 26.22 -1.92
CA TYR A 103 18.80 25.49 -2.02
C TYR A 103 18.99 24.00 -2.32
N ALA A 104 19.86 23.65 -3.28
CA ALA A 104 20.10 22.26 -3.69
C ALA A 104 20.56 21.36 -2.53
N ASN A 105 21.27 21.91 -1.53
CA ASN A 105 21.73 21.14 -0.37
C ASN A 105 20.61 20.84 0.64
N ARG A 106 19.46 21.51 0.53
CA ARG A 106 18.28 21.29 1.38
C ARG A 106 17.25 20.36 0.76
N ILE A 107 17.41 20.04 -0.52
CA ILE A 107 16.53 19.10 -1.22
C ILE A 107 16.65 17.71 -0.56
N GLN A 108 15.52 17.08 -0.34
CA GLN A 108 15.43 15.72 0.18
C GLN A 108 15.39 14.76 -1.00
N TYR A 109 16.41 13.95 -1.17
CA TYR A 109 16.45 12.90 -2.18
C TYR A 109 15.98 11.61 -1.56
N ARG A 110 15.06 10.91 -2.22
CA ARG A 110 14.47 9.68 -1.71
C ARG A 110 14.50 8.60 -2.78
N MET A 111 14.80 7.38 -2.36
CA MET A 111 14.70 6.20 -3.20
C MET A 111 14.15 5.04 -2.40
N GLY A 112 13.50 4.11 -3.09
CA GLY A 112 12.95 2.93 -2.45
C GLY A 112 12.76 1.79 -3.44
N ALA A 113 12.75 0.60 -2.89
CA ALA A 113 12.42 -0.61 -3.63
C ALA A 113 11.55 -1.51 -2.75
N SER A 114 10.64 -2.25 -3.36
CA SER A 114 9.88 -3.27 -2.66
C SER A 114 9.60 -4.47 -3.56
N PHE A 115 9.47 -5.61 -2.90
CA PHE A 115 9.09 -6.88 -3.51
C PHE A 115 7.92 -7.48 -2.74
N SER A 116 6.94 -8.04 -3.46
CA SER A 116 5.79 -8.70 -2.85
C SER A 116 5.49 -10.02 -3.54
N THR A 117 5.30 -11.07 -2.74
CA THR A 117 4.78 -12.35 -3.25
C THR A 117 3.30 -12.24 -3.60
N PRO A 118 2.78 -13.07 -4.50
CA PRO A 118 1.36 -13.09 -4.82
C PRO A 118 0.52 -13.54 -3.61
N TYR A 119 -0.71 -13.04 -3.54
CA TYR A 119 -1.71 -13.54 -2.58
C TYR A 119 -2.87 -14.27 -3.28
N LEU A 120 -3.06 -14.03 -4.57
CA LEU A 120 -4.08 -14.70 -5.38
C LEU A 120 -3.53 -16.00 -5.97
N ARG A 121 -4.38 -17.01 -6.01
CA ARG A 121 -4.16 -18.23 -6.79
C ARG A 121 -5.07 -18.19 -8.01
N ILE A 122 -4.52 -18.38 -9.21
CA ILE A 122 -5.23 -18.29 -10.47
C ILE A 122 -5.11 -19.64 -11.18
N ASN A 123 -6.23 -20.31 -11.41
CA ASN A 123 -6.25 -21.66 -12.02
C ASN A 123 -5.31 -22.66 -11.32
N GLY A 124 -5.24 -22.62 -10.00
CA GLY A 124 -4.37 -23.49 -9.19
C GLY A 124 -2.88 -23.11 -9.19
N GLN A 125 -2.48 -22.05 -9.91
CA GLN A 125 -1.11 -21.55 -9.97
C GLN A 125 -0.98 -20.24 -9.19
N ASP A 126 0.24 -19.92 -8.75
CA ASP A 126 0.52 -18.69 -8.02
C ASP A 126 0.34 -17.47 -8.93
N GLY A 127 -0.33 -16.44 -8.42
CA GLY A 127 -0.57 -15.18 -9.11
C GLY A 127 0.70 -14.36 -9.37
N PRO A 128 0.55 -13.10 -9.80
CA PRO A 128 1.70 -12.26 -10.15
C PRO A 128 2.48 -11.81 -8.92
N LYS A 129 3.81 -11.82 -9.07
CA LYS A 129 4.74 -11.16 -8.15
C LYS A 129 4.82 -9.68 -8.50
N GLU A 130 5.01 -8.84 -7.49
CA GLU A 130 5.13 -7.40 -7.67
C GLU A 130 6.54 -6.93 -7.31
N TYR A 131 7.15 -6.17 -8.21
CA TYR A 131 8.40 -5.46 -8.02
C TYR A 131 8.14 -3.97 -8.15
N CYS A 132 8.65 -3.18 -7.23
CA CYS A 132 8.47 -1.75 -7.27
C CYS A 132 9.80 -1.04 -6.99
N ILE A 133 10.11 -0.04 -7.80
CA ILE A 133 11.23 0.89 -7.58
C ILE A 133 10.67 2.30 -7.61
N SER A 134 11.11 3.14 -6.71
CA SER A 134 10.68 4.52 -6.61
C SER A 134 11.85 5.46 -6.38
N ALA A 135 11.73 6.66 -6.95
CA ALA A 135 12.64 7.77 -6.69
C ALA A 135 11.83 9.06 -6.53
N GLY A 136 12.27 9.95 -5.67
CA GLY A 136 11.54 11.19 -5.41
C GLY A 136 12.42 12.28 -4.80
N VAL A 137 11.86 13.49 -4.85
CA VAL A 137 12.48 14.67 -4.26
C VAL A 137 11.48 15.40 -3.38
N GLY A 138 11.96 15.89 -2.25
CA GLY A 138 11.24 16.83 -1.37
C GLY A 138 11.86 18.20 -1.49
N LEU A 139 11.09 19.16 -1.99
CA LEU A 139 11.50 20.53 -2.24
C LEU A 139 11.02 21.43 -1.11
N PRO A 140 11.92 21.94 -0.21
CA PRO A 140 11.52 22.82 0.88
C PRO A 140 11.14 24.20 0.35
N ILE A 141 9.95 24.72 0.73
CA ILE A 141 9.45 26.04 0.30
C ILE A 141 9.92 27.15 1.27
N SER A 142 10.47 26.80 2.42
CA SER A 142 10.84 27.82 3.42
C SER A 142 12.12 28.57 3.11
N ASN A 143 12.11 29.88 3.44
CA ASN A 143 13.32 30.69 3.39
C ASN A 143 14.35 30.26 4.45
N ALA A 144 15.62 30.14 4.03
CA ALA A 144 16.73 29.73 4.89
C ALA A 144 16.95 30.63 6.11
N ASN A 145 16.41 31.86 6.08
CA ASN A 145 16.62 32.88 7.13
C ASN A 145 15.75 32.68 8.38
N ASN A 146 14.74 31.83 8.32
CA ASN A 146 13.86 31.55 9.46
C ASN A 146 14.25 30.22 10.12
N LYS A 147 15.18 30.25 11.06
CA LYS A 147 15.72 29.09 11.80
C LYS A 147 14.65 28.33 12.61
N ASN A 148 13.49 28.93 12.84
CA ASN A 148 12.41 28.34 13.64
C ASN A 148 11.25 27.80 12.81
N SER A 149 11.26 27.99 11.50
CA SER A 149 10.20 27.49 10.61
C SER A 149 10.62 26.17 9.99
N ARG A 150 9.99 25.08 10.41
CA ARG A 150 9.98 23.84 9.67
C ARG A 150 9.07 24.04 8.46
N GLY A 151 9.63 24.59 7.39
CA GLY A 151 8.87 25.01 6.22
C GLY A 151 8.13 23.86 5.53
N SER A 152 7.12 24.25 4.78
CA SER A 152 6.38 23.34 3.92
C SER A 152 7.27 22.69 2.86
N ILE A 153 6.94 21.47 2.44
CA ILE A 153 7.73 20.68 1.49
C ILE A 153 6.81 20.24 0.35
N VAL A 154 7.20 20.51 -0.88
CA VAL A 154 6.60 19.91 -2.07
C VAL A 154 7.31 18.58 -2.35
N ASN A 155 6.57 17.51 -2.40
CA ASN A 155 7.07 16.18 -2.69
C ASN A 155 6.68 15.79 -4.11
N VAL A 156 7.64 15.33 -4.90
CA VAL A 156 7.41 14.75 -6.22
C VAL A 156 8.13 13.41 -6.27
N SER A 157 7.43 12.37 -6.73
CA SER A 157 8.04 11.05 -6.87
C SER A 157 7.53 10.33 -8.10
N LEU A 158 8.41 9.50 -8.65
CA LEU A 158 8.15 8.55 -9.73
C LEU A 158 8.26 7.14 -9.16
N GLN A 159 7.36 6.28 -9.57
CA GLN A 159 7.34 4.89 -9.18
C GLN A 159 7.14 4.03 -10.42
N TRP A 160 7.94 3.00 -10.55
CA TRP A 160 7.76 1.94 -11.52
C TRP A 160 7.39 0.66 -10.79
N LEU A 161 6.23 0.12 -11.14
CA LEU A 161 5.69 -1.12 -10.60
C LEU A 161 5.59 -2.13 -11.73
N ARG A 162 6.21 -3.29 -11.56
CA ARG A 162 6.10 -4.42 -12.48
C ARG A 162 5.40 -5.58 -11.79
N ARG A 163 4.36 -6.10 -12.45
CA ARG A 163 3.68 -7.35 -12.09
C ARG A 163 4.07 -8.43 -13.05
N THR A 164 4.78 -9.43 -12.57
CA THR A 164 5.21 -10.58 -13.36
C THR A 164 4.40 -11.81 -12.97
N PRO A 165 3.58 -12.34 -13.87
CA PRO A 165 2.79 -13.53 -13.59
C PRO A 165 3.70 -14.76 -13.52
N SER A 166 3.33 -15.71 -12.65
CA SER A 166 3.92 -17.05 -12.65
C SER A 166 3.16 -18.02 -13.58
N VAL A 167 2.00 -17.58 -14.07
CA VAL A 167 1.09 -18.39 -14.89
C VAL A 167 1.39 -18.22 -16.36
N THR A 168 1.48 -19.33 -17.09
CA THR A 168 1.61 -19.33 -18.56
C THR A 168 0.39 -18.66 -19.20
N LYS A 169 0.61 -17.73 -20.15
CA LYS A 169 -0.41 -16.94 -20.87
C LYS A 169 -0.97 -15.72 -20.12
N MET A 170 -0.46 -15.33 -18.97
CA MET A 170 -0.77 -14.03 -18.39
C MET A 170 0.21 -12.95 -18.87
N ILE A 171 -0.28 -11.72 -18.95
CA ILE A 171 0.48 -10.57 -19.43
C ILE A 171 1.32 -10.01 -18.28
N THR A 172 2.58 -9.64 -18.55
CA THR A 172 3.37 -8.83 -17.64
C THR A 172 2.88 -7.38 -17.74
N GLU A 173 2.65 -6.75 -16.62
CA GLU A 173 2.14 -5.38 -16.54
C GLU A 173 3.21 -4.47 -15.95
N ASP A 174 3.46 -3.34 -16.61
CA ASP A 174 4.33 -2.28 -16.13
C ASP A 174 3.51 -1.01 -15.89
N TYR A 175 3.61 -0.46 -14.68
CA TYR A 175 2.92 0.77 -14.28
C TYR A 175 3.94 1.85 -13.94
N PHE A 176 3.73 3.04 -14.49
CA PHE A 176 4.47 4.24 -14.12
C PHE A 176 3.52 5.17 -13.37
N VAL A 177 3.87 5.49 -12.14
CA VAL A 177 3.05 6.34 -11.28
C VAL A 177 3.83 7.59 -10.90
N VAL A 178 3.20 8.74 -11.12
CA VAL A 178 3.73 10.04 -10.68
C VAL A 178 2.90 10.50 -9.49
N ASN A 179 3.56 10.80 -8.38
CA ASN A 179 2.90 11.34 -7.20
C ASN A 179 3.42 12.75 -6.94
N ALA A 180 2.51 13.69 -6.68
CA ALA A 180 2.80 15.02 -6.21
C ALA A 180 2.02 15.28 -4.92
N GLY A 181 2.64 15.92 -3.96
CA GLY A 181 2.00 16.23 -2.68
C GLY A 181 2.68 17.39 -1.98
N ILE A 182 1.96 18.04 -1.09
CA ILE A 182 2.47 19.15 -0.28
C ILE A 182 2.32 18.77 1.19
N THR A 183 3.41 18.86 1.93
CA THR A 183 3.42 18.73 3.39
C THR A 183 3.51 20.12 3.99
N PHE A 184 2.45 20.56 4.67
CA PHE A 184 2.44 21.81 5.41
C PHE A 184 2.97 21.55 6.82
N ASN A 185 3.94 22.35 7.23
CA ASN A 185 4.52 22.26 8.56
C ASN A 185 4.61 23.66 9.17
N GLU A 186 3.46 24.16 9.62
CA GLU A 186 3.34 25.50 10.20
C GLU A 186 2.77 25.43 11.64
N LEU A 187 3.18 26.40 12.46
CA LEU A 187 2.68 26.57 13.82
C LEU A 187 1.37 27.35 13.78
N TRP A 188 0.24 26.65 13.82
CA TRP A 188 -1.10 27.25 13.66
C TRP A 188 -1.61 28.04 14.87
N PHE A 189 -1.01 27.89 16.05
CA PHE A 189 -1.49 28.53 17.29
C PHE A 189 -0.37 29.23 18.06
N MET A 190 0.32 30.17 17.45
CA MET A 190 1.25 31.01 18.18
C MET A 190 0.53 32.22 18.79
N LYS A 191 0.46 32.31 20.12
CA LYS A 191 0.09 33.53 20.81
C LYS A 191 1.19 34.56 20.63
N PHE A 192 0.91 35.61 19.86
CA PHE A 192 1.79 36.79 19.86
C PHE A 192 1.67 37.50 21.20
N LYS A 193 2.76 37.55 21.97
CA LYS A 193 2.85 38.46 23.10
C LYS A 193 3.06 39.87 22.56
N ILE A 194 2.03 40.68 22.63
CA ILE A 194 2.17 42.14 22.47
C ILE A 194 2.88 42.64 23.71
N LYS A 195 4.06 43.23 23.54
CA LYS A 195 4.77 43.98 24.61
C LYS A 195 4.27 45.41 24.61
#